data_c3f613bea047f3d540244e58330e7ff6
#
_entry.id   c3f613bea047f3d540244e58330e7ff6
#
_cell.length_a   1.000
_cell.length_b   1.000
_cell.length_c   1.000
_cell.angle_alpha   90.00
_cell.angle_beta   90.00
_cell.angle_gamma   90.00
#
_symmetry.space_group_name_H-M   'P 1'
#
loop_
_entity.id
_entity.type
_entity.pdbx_description
1 polymer ?
#
loop_
_entity_poly.entity_id
_entity_poly.type
_entity_poly.pdbx_seq_one_letter_code
_entity_poly.pdbx_strand_id
1 'polypeptide(L)'
;SIQQADSSCLWITTHLGVNRFSQDSRQVVGYYDFTGDYYLHSNPKGDTWVVSDEGIFYYNTYHKKFVHLKNIETPVENMDQRAFVTDDGVLWTFPRNTGSLIQCSLDGFDRDTLSVHPTVSSSDFHAKPIDNVFYQNGILCFVDAERELYVYDISRRSKIYIRNLSSLVQRYGKVVGIVPFYEDIIIAFQTNGLVRLRTSKKYEEEVVDRNVRIYDIFRDPHQNILWVASDGQGAVMYAKKYSIATNLMLSKLSSNLSRQVRSVMTDKYGGLWFGTKGDGLLHVHDYEGGMDASATTVYSPVGRQDASSYTRWNREFQAYSLKQSRYMDGFWVGSGNPGLFYYSFADKALHCVEDKSADPVIEIHDIYEENDSVLYAVTAGVGFRKLILERKQGEIHLKSQKRYHFFYEQKEITMFYPMLAEGDSILWLGSREKGLIRFDKQTEEYKVISLKEILHKSVDDVLSLHRAKDGRMYVGTTSGLVCLTFNKEQISASYIGREQGLLNDMIHGILEDANGFLWLGTNRGLIKYNPKNTSSHAYYYAAGVQVGEFSDDAYYQCPYTGRLFFGGIDGLLYLDKEVATAPEFYPNILLRKLMIGRKEVNLGDYYTD
;
A
#
# COMPACT_ATOMS: atom_id res chain seq x y z
N SER A 1 -28.64 8.51 13.52
CA SER A 1 -27.22 8.25 13.83
C SER A 1 -27.07 6.94 14.61
N ILE A 2 -25.83 6.46 14.69
CA ILE A 2 -25.45 5.30 15.52
C ILE A 2 -24.21 5.71 16.31
N GLN A 3 -24.26 5.53 17.63
CA GLN A 3 -23.14 5.84 18.53
C GLN A 3 -22.95 4.74 19.58
N GLN A 4 -21.74 4.63 20.11
CA GLN A 4 -21.45 3.68 21.19
C GLN A 4 -22.12 4.15 22.49
N ALA A 5 -22.88 3.29 23.12
CA ALA A 5 -23.47 3.56 24.43
C ALA A 5 -22.54 3.10 25.58
N ASP A 6 -22.04 1.88 25.45
CA ASP A 6 -21.08 1.23 26.35
C ASP A 6 -20.41 0.06 25.59
N SER A 7 -19.63 -0.75 26.29
CA SER A 7 -18.91 -1.89 25.65
C SER A 7 -19.82 -2.89 24.96
N SER A 8 -21.11 -2.97 25.34
CA SER A 8 -22.07 -3.99 24.87
C SER A 8 -23.28 -3.39 24.14
N CYS A 9 -23.48 -2.10 24.18
CA CYS A 9 -24.67 -1.44 23.64
C CYS A 9 -24.34 -0.32 22.66
N LEU A 10 -25.25 -0.13 21.69
CA LEU A 10 -25.26 0.99 20.76
C LEU A 10 -26.50 1.85 20.97
N TRP A 11 -26.36 3.15 20.80
CA TRP A 11 -27.47 4.08 20.61
C TRP A 11 -27.78 4.18 19.12
N ILE A 12 -29.06 4.03 18.77
CA ILE A 12 -29.55 4.14 17.39
C ILE A 12 -30.67 5.19 17.39
N THR A 13 -30.47 6.30 16.71
CA THR A 13 -31.49 7.32 16.54
C THR A 13 -32.32 7.04 15.29
N THR A 14 -33.62 7.23 15.41
CA THR A 14 -34.62 7.18 14.33
C THR A 14 -35.41 8.48 14.32
N HIS A 15 -36.32 8.68 13.40
CA HIS A 15 -37.22 9.83 13.42
C HIS A 15 -38.33 9.76 14.52
N LEU A 16 -38.43 8.62 15.20
CA LEU A 16 -39.41 8.39 16.25
C LEU A 16 -38.82 8.37 17.67
N GLY A 17 -37.48 8.32 17.79
CA GLY A 17 -36.85 8.27 19.10
C GLY A 17 -35.48 7.58 19.09
N VAL A 18 -34.93 7.46 20.29
CA VAL A 18 -33.62 6.86 20.55
C VAL A 18 -33.77 5.42 21.03
N ASN A 19 -33.10 4.51 20.38
CA ASN A 19 -33.09 3.08 20.73
C ASN A 19 -31.75 2.72 21.35
N ARG A 20 -31.77 1.96 22.42
CA ARG A 20 -30.60 1.29 22.98
C ARG A 20 -30.57 -0.15 22.51
N PHE A 21 -29.61 -0.51 21.69
CA PHE A 21 -29.46 -1.82 21.07
C PHE A 21 -28.34 -2.59 21.75
N SER A 22 -28.62 -3.78 22.27
CA SER A 22 -27.61 -4.69 22.82
C SER A 22 -26.95 -5.50 21.70
N GLN A 23 -25.64 -5.43 21.60
CA GLN A 23 -24.85 -6.21 20.63
C GLN A 23 -24.82 -7.69 21.01
N ASP A 24 -24.87 -8.02 22.31
CA ASP A 24 -24.80 -9.39 22.81
C ASP A 24 -26.12 -10.13 22.54
N SER A 25 -27.24 -9.55 22.94
CA SER A 25 -28.57 -10.14 22.71
C SER A 25 -29.12 -9.91 21.30
N ARG A 26 -28.52 -8.98 20.54
CA ARG A 26 -28.99 -8.50 19.21
C ARG A 26 -30.43 -8.00 19.25
N GLN A 27 -30.81 -7.34 20.32
CA GLN A 27 -32.17 -6.81 20.54
C GLN A 27 -32.13 -5.36 21.03
N VAL A 28 -33.22 -4.65 20.79
CA VAL A 28 -33.45 -3.35 21.40
C VAL A 28 -33.82 -3.56 22.88
N VAL A 29 -33.00 -3.01 23.77
CA VAL A 29 -33.14 -3.17 25.23
C VAL A 29 -33.69 -1.90 25.88
N GLY A 30 -33.86 -0.83 25.14
CA GLY A 30 -34.48 0.42 25.59
C GLY A 30 -34.96 1.25 24.40
N TYR A 31 -36.10 1.90 24.59
CA TYR A 31 -36.67 2.83 23.64
C TYR A 31 -37.08 4.12 24.36
N TYR A 32 -36.74 5.26 23.77
CA TYR A 32 -36.98 6.58 24.36
C TYR A 32 -37.55 7.49 23.28
N ASP A 33 -38.76 8.02 23.54
CA ASP A 33 -39.47 8.90 22.62
C ASP A 33 -38.76 10.26 22.55
N PHE A 34 -38.44 10.64 21.32
CA PHE A 34 -38.07 12.01 20.96
C PHE A 34 -38.72 12.32 19.63
N THR A 35 -39.40 13.44 19.56
CA THR A 35 -40.10 13.94 18.38
C THR A 35 -39.43 15.20 17.86
N GLY A 36 -39.52 15.45 16.55
CA GLY A 36 -38.86 16.59 15.93
C GLY A 36 -37.41 16.35 15.59
N ASP A 37 -36.67 17.41 15.41
CA ASP A 37 -35.22 17.35 15.15
C ASP A 37 -34.46 17.21 16.47
N TYR A 38 -33.68 16.15 16.57
CA TYR A 38 -32.83 15.93 17.74
C TYR A 38 -31.51 15.25 17.35
N TYR A 39 -30.48 15.50 18.16
CA TYR A 39 -29.13 14.99 17.98
C TYR A 39 -28.66 14.27 19.22
N LEU A 40 -28.14 13.08 19.06
CA LEU A 40 -27.56 12.30 20.14
C LEU A 40 -26.06 12.42 20.11
N HIS A 41 -25.46 12.63 21.27
CA HIS A 41 -24.03 12.67 21.49
C HIS A 41 -23.66 11.72 22.62
N SER A 42 -22.58 10.92 22.41
CA SER A 42 -21.96 10.11 23.45
C SER A 42 -20.47 10.41 23.49
N ASN A 43 -19.91 10.51 24.70
CA ASN A 43 -18.46 10.60 24.86
C ASN A 43 -17.83 9.20 25.04
N PRO A 44 -16.50 9.06 24.99
CA PRO A 44 -15.83 7.78 25.21
C PRO A 44 -16.05 7.15 26.58
N LYS A 45 -16.51 7.93 27.59
CA LYS A 45 -16.85 7.44 28.93
C LYS A 45 -18.25 6.83 29.00
N GLY A 46 -19.04 6.94 27.89
CA GLY A 46 -20.42 6.44 27.83
C GLY A 46 -21.49 7.44 28.29
N ASP A 47 -21.11 8.67 28.68
CA ASP A 47 -22.04 9.73 28.98
C ASP A 47 -22.78 10.11 27.70
N THR A 48 -24.11 10.11 27.75
CA THR A 48 -24.94 10.27 26.57
C THR A 48 -25.96 11.41 26.73
N TRP A 49 -26.09 12.20 25.67
CA TRP A 49 -26.92 13.40 25.62
C TRP A 49 -27.83 13.38 24.41
N VAL A 50 -29.01 13.93 24.56
CA VAL A 50 -29.87 14.29 23.44
C VAL A 50 -30.07 15.79 23.47
N VAL A 51 -29.86 16.45 22.36
CA VAL A 51 -30.14 17.86 22.12
C VAL A 51 -31.32 17.94 21.16
N SER A 52 -32.37 18.59 21.53
CA SER A 52 -33.59 18.74 20.75
C SER A 52 -34.15 20.16 20.85
N ASP A 53 -35.22 20.45 20.11
CA ASP A 53 -35.95 21.70 20.21
C ASP A 53 -36.55 21.93 21.62
N GLU A 54 -36.76 20.85 22.37
CA GLU A 54 -37.30 20.90 23.75
C GLU A 54 -36.21 21.13 24.80
N GLY A 55 -34.93 21.09 24.40
CA GLY A 55 -33.79 21.32 25.28
C GLY A 55 -32.74 20.19 25.27
N ILE A 56 -31.93 20.15 26.32
CA ILE A 56 -30.89 19.15 26.50
C ILE A 56 -31.31 18.09 27.49
N PHE A 57 -31.16 16.84 27.10
CA PHE A 57 -31.45 15.68 27.95
C PHE A 57 -30.17 14.87 28.12
N TYR A 58 -29.93 14.39 29.35
CA TYR A 58 -28.84 13.45 29.60
C TYR A 58 -29.40 12.07 29.96
N TYR A 59 -28.65 11.01 29.58
CA TYR A 59 -29.00 9.65 29.95
C TYR A 59 -28.50 9.34 31.37
N ASN A 60 -29.46 9.22 32.32
CA ASN A 60 -29.12 8.79 33.66
C ASN A 60 -29.01 7.27 33.69
N THR A 61 -27.79 6.76 33.92
CA THR A 61 -27.48 5.33 33.91
C THR A 61 -28.12 4.56 35.07
N TYR A 62 -28.33 5.22 36.21
CA TYR A 62 -28.98 4.64 37.39
C TYR A 62 -30.47 4.43 37.14
N HIS A 63 -31.15 5.42 36.65
CA HIS A 63 -32.60 5.34 36.36
C HIS A 63 -32.93 4.79 34.98
N LYS A 64 -31.91 4.55 34.13
CA LYS A 64 -32.07 4.09 32.74
C LYS A 64 -33.05 4.92 31.90
N LYS A 65 -33.02 6.22 32.06
CA LYS A 65 -33.90 7.15 31.35
C LYS A 65 -33.17 8.45 30.99
N PHE A 66 -33.69 9.15 29.99
CA PHE A 66 -33.27 10.52 29.71
C PHE A 66 -33.93 11.49 30.67
N VAL A 67 -33.15 12.42 31.20
CA VAL A 67 -33.59 13.46 32.15
C VAL A 67 -33.33 14.83 31.56
N HIS A 68 -34.34 15.69 31.55
CA HIS A 68 -34.23 17.03 31.02
C HIS A 68 -33.43 17.94 31.96
N LEU A 69 -32.47 18.69 31.41
CA LEU A 69 -31.66 19.67 32.13
C LEU A 69 -32.45 20.99 32.28
N LYS A 70 -33.25 21.12 33.33
CA LYS A 70 -34.10 22.29 33.56
C LYS A 70 -33.37 23.56 34.02
N ASN A 71 -32.13 23.46 34.47
CA ASN A 71 -31.39 24.55 35.12
C ASN A 71 -30.38 25.26 34.22
N ILE A 72 -30.36 24.95 32.94
CA ILE A 72 -29.60 25.74 31.98
C ILE A 72 -30.52 26.92 31.59
N GLU A 73 -30.34 28.06 32.25
CA GLU A 73 -30.96 29.34 31.84
C GLU A 73 -30.28 29.83 30.55
N THR A 74 -30.44 29.09 29.51
CA THR A 74 -30.11 29.56 28.16
C THR A 74 -31.43 29.76 27.45
N PRO A 75 -31.66 30.86 26.76
CA PRO A 75 -32.75 30.98 25.82
C PRO A 75 -32.45 30.07 24.61
N VAL A 76 -32.62 28.79 24.83
CA VAL A 76 -32.31 27.75 23.86
C VAL A 76 -33.57 27.45 23.08
N GLU A 77 -34.10 28.42 22.38
CA GLU A 77 -35.02 28.17 21.30
C GLU A 77 -34.23 27.73 20.06
N ASN A 78 -34.49 26.52 19.60
CA ASN A 78 -33.88 25.88 18.40
C ASN A 78 -32.39 25.55 18.51
N MET A 79 -32.05 24.51 19.23
CA MET A 79 -30.68 23.96 19.34
C MET A 79 -30.25 23.02 18.23
N ASP A 80 -30.43 23.42 17.02
CA ASP A 80 -29.96 22.72 15.86
C ASP A 80 -28.41 22.60 15.91
N GLN A 81 -27.84 21.40 16.19
CA GLN A 81 -26.39 21.07 16.18
C GLN A 81 -25.46 22.00 17.00
N ARG A 82 -25.99 22.78 17.94
CA ARG A 82 -25.26 23.84 18.64
C ARG A 82 -24.80 23.49 20.05
N ALA A 83 -24.94 22.26 20.43
CA ALA A 83 -24.41 21.76 21.69
C ALA A 83 -23.65 20.45 21.48
N PHE A 84 -22.53 20.29 22.17
CA PHE A 84 -21.77 19.05 22.20
C PHE A 84 -21.10 18.90 23.55
N VAL A 85 -20.73 17.65 23.88
CA VAL A 85 -19.96 17.33 25.09
C VAL A 85 -18.56 16.87 24.68
N THR A 86 -17.55 17.45 25.31
CA THR A 86 -16.16 17.05 25.10
C THR A 86 -15.84 15.77 25.87
N ASP A 87 -14.73 15.12 25.52
CA ASP A 87 -14.29 13.85 26.14
C ASP A 87 -14.01 13.95 27.64
N ASP A 88 -13.71 15.15 28.12
CA ASP A 88 -13.55 15.46 29.54
C ASP A 88 -14.88 15.76 30.28
N GLY A 89 -16.02 15.69 29.57
CA GLY A 89 -17.36 15.84 30.15
C GLY A 89 -17.82 17.27 30.25
N VAL A 90 -17.28 18.20 29.49
CA VAL A 90 -17.71 19.60 29.46
C VAL A 90 -18.75 19.79 28.36
N LEU A 91 -19.91 20.35 28.72
CA LEU A 91 -20.96 20.75 27.78
C LEU A 91 -20.65 22.13 27.20
N TRP A 92 -20.66 22.22 25.88
CA TRP A 92 -20.53 23.48 25.15
C TRP A 92 -21.84 23.80 24.42
N THR A 93 -22.31 25.04 24.54
CA THR A 93 -23.51 25.48 23.82
C THR A 93 -23.28 26.81 23.13
N PHE A 94 -23.91 26.97 21.96
CA PHE A 94 -23.87 28.18 21.15
C PHE A 94 -25.28 28.73 20.98
N PRO A 95 -25.68 29.77 21.73
CA PRO A 95 -26.99 30.37 21.60
C PRO A 95 -27.24 30.90 20.18
N ARG A 96 -28.44 30.70 19.68
CA ARG A 96 -28.83 31.10 18.34
C ARG A 96 -28.70 32.61 18.12
N ASN A 97 -28.33 33.03 16.93
CA ASN A 97 -28.17 34.44 16.53
C ASN A 97 -27.14 35.21 17.37
N THR A 98 -26.24 34.53 18.04
CA THR A 98 -25.15 35.16 18.79
C THR A 98 -23.81 34.58 18.40
N GLY A 99 -22.73 35.30 18.71
CA GLY A 99 -21.37 34.77 18.67
C GLY A 99 -20.88 34.30 20.04
N SER A 100 -21.81 34.07 20.98
CA SER A 100 -21.50 33.68 22.36
C SER A 100 -21.24 32.19 22.46
N LEU A 101 -20.43 31.81 23.46
CA LEU A 101 -20.12 30.44 23.82
C LEU A 101 -20.38 30.27 25.31
N ILE A 102 -21.17 29.26 25.67
CA ILE A 102 -21.42 28.88 27.06
C ILE A 102 -20.73 27.52 27.28
N GLN A 103 -19.93 27.45 28.32
CA GLN A 103 -19.22 26.23 28.73
C GLN A 103 -19.75 25.86 30.14
N CYS A 104 -20.22 24.64 30.29
CA CYS A 104 -20.76 24.13 31.55
C CYS A 104 -20.01 22.86 31.96
N SER A 105 -19.55 22.77 33.19
CA SER A 105 -19.18 21.51 33.79
C SER A 105 -20.41 20.78 34.31
N LEU A 106 -20.39 19.48 34.22
CA LEU A 106 -21.50 18.59 34.51
C LEU A 106 -21.03 17.53 35.51
N ASP A 107 -21.67 17.50 36.69
CA ASP A 107 -21.34 16.55 37.74
C ASP A 107 -22.56 15.70 38.10
N GLY A 108 -22.39 14.41 38.32
CA GLY A 108 -23.42 13.55 38.89
C GLY A 108 -24.25 12.75 37.91
N PHE A 109 -23.68 12.34 36.78
CA PHE A 109 -24.33 11.44 35.78
C PHE A 109 -24.84 10.12 36.33
N ASP A 110 -24.22 9.66 37.39
CA ASP A 110 -24.54 8.43 38.12
C ASP A 110 -25.46 8.64 39.32
N ARG A 111 -25.87 9.89 39.59
CA ARG A 111 -26.70 10.27 40.74
C ARG A 111 -28.12 10.68 40.31
N ASP A 112 -29.03 10.80 41.29
CA ASP A 112 -30.40 11.23 41.08
C ASP A 112 -30.53 12.64 40.51
N THR A 113 -29.53 13.48 40.72
CA THR A 113 -29.54 14.87 40.29
C THR A 113 -28.22 15.21 39.60
N LEU A 114 -28.30 15.66 38.35
CA LEU A 114 -27.20 16.25 37.64
C LEU A 114 -27.08 17.73 38.04
N SER A 115 -25.90 18.13 38.46
CA SER A 115 -25.60 19.53 38.74
C SER A 115 -24.88 20.14 37.53
N VAL A 116 -25.40 21.29 37.07
CA VAL A 116 -24.82 22.07 35.99
C VAL A 116 -24.16 23.31 36.56
N HIS A 117 -22.86 23.44 36.34
CA HIS A 117 -22.09 24.61 36.79
C HIS A 117 -21.59 25.37 35.57
N PRO A 118 -22.12 26.56 35.23
CA PRO A 118 -21.54 27.40 34.20
C PRO A 118 -20.11 27.78 34.59
N THR A 119 -19.16 27.37 33.80
CA THR A 119 -17.73 27.62 34.08
C THR A 119 -17.21 28.86 33.38
N VAL A 120 -17.73 29.16 32.18
CA VAL A 120 -17.37 30.35 31.41
C VAL A 120 -18.57 30.77 30.54
N SER A 121 -18.96 32.02 30.61
CA SER A 121 -19.80 32.68 29.61
C SER A 121 -18.89 33.66 28.84
N SER A 122 -18.62 33.40 27.57
CA SER A 122 -17.90 34.32 26.69
C SER A 122 -18.88 34.91 25.70
N SER A 123 -19.30 36.17 25.94
CA SER A 123 -20.08 36.95 24.98
C SER A 123 -19.27 37.33 23.74
N ASP A 124 -17.96 37.18 23.79
CA ASP A 124 -17.00 37.66 22.78
C ASP A 124 -16.19 36.53 22.11
N PHE A 125 -16.76 35.34 22.07
CA PHE A 125 -16.09 34.22 21.37
C PHE A 125 -15.91 34.48 19.87
N HIS A 126 -16.98 35.05 19.25
CA HIS A 126 -16.99 35.48 17.89
C HIS A 126 -17.84 36.74 17.72
N ALA A 127 -17.39 37.69 16.90
CA ALA A 127 -18.05 38.99 16.72
C ALA A 127 -19.39 38.90 15.98
N LYS A 128 -19.62 37.83 15.26
CA LYS A 128 -20.84 37.61 14.44
C LYS A 128 -21.62 36.40 14.94
N PRO A 129 -22.92 36.33 14.66
CA PRO A 129 -23.71 35.13 14.96
C PRO A 129 -23.15 33.89 14.29
N ILE A 130 -23.17 32.76 15.00
CA ILE A 130 -22.71 31.47 14.49
C ILE A 130 -23.91 30.69 13.95
N ASP A 131 -23.84 30.20 12.72
CA ASP A 131 -24.93 29.48 12.05
C ASP A 131 -24.79 27.96 12.17
N ASN A 132 -23.61 27.42 11.95
CA ASN A 132 -23.36 25.98 11.96
C ASN A 132 -22.14 25.65 12.79
N VAL A 133 -22.22 24.55 13.53
CA VAL A 133 -21.17 24.06 14.42
C VAL A 133 -20.97 22.57 14.18
N PHE A 134 -19.72 22.15 13.95
CA PHE A 134 -19.33 20.74 13.76
C PHE A 134 -18.17 20.43 14.70
N TYR A 135 -18.42 19.54 15.66
CA TYR A 135 -17.42 19.11 16.63
C TYR A 135 -16.98 17.68 16.37
N GLN A 136 -15.68 17.47 16.29
CA GLN A 136 -15.10 16.13 16.32
C GLN A 136 -13.70 16.16 16.95
N ASN A 137 -13.44 15.26 17.89
CA ASN A 137 -12.10 14.98 18.43
C ASN A 137 -11.34 16.24 18.93
N GLY A 138 -11.98 17.09 19.71
CA GLY A 138 -11.35 18.29 20.27
C GLY A 138 -11.23 19.47 19.31
N ILE A 139 -11.67 19.32 18.06
CA ILE A 139 -11.68 20.37 17.05
C ILE A 139 -13.11 20.80 16.75
N LEU A 140 -13.33 22.09 16.77
CA LEU A 140 -14.59 22.72 16.43
C LEU A 140 -14.46 23.46 15.10
N CYS A 141 -15.23 23.05 14.10
CA CYS A 141 -15.42 23.82 12.87
C CYS A 141 -16.74 24.57 12.96
N PHE A 142 -16.75 25.90 12.77
CA PHE A 142 -17.98 26.66 12.79
C PHE A 142 -18.04 27.66 11.62
N VAL A 143 -19.27 27.91 11.18
CA VAL A 143 -19.59 28.84 10.10
C VAL A 143 -20.47 29.94 10.67
N ASP A 144 -20.11 31.20 10.45
CA ASP A 144 -20.89 32.33 10.89
C ASP A 144 -22.03 32.72 9.90
N ALA A 145 -22.84 33.69 10.27
CA ALA A 145 -23.96 34.18 9.47
C ALA A 145 -23.57 34.77 8.12
N GLU A 146 -22.30 35.17 7.94
CA GLU A 146 -21.75 35.62 6.67
C GLU A 146 -21.09 34.50 5.87
N ARG A 147 -21.24 33.22 6.34
CA ARG A 147 -20.66 32.01 5.75
C ARG A 147 -19.14 31.95 5.80
N GLU A 148 -18.54 32.61 6.78
CA GLU A 148 -17.12 32.51 7.04
C GLU A 148 -16.83 31.24 7.87
N LEU A 149 -15.91 30.42 7.40
CA LEU A 149 -15.50 29.17 8.07
C LEU A 149 -14.30 29.45 8.98
N TYR A 150 -14.42 28.96 10.22
CA TYR A 150 -13.36 28.97 11.23
C TYR A 150 -13.14 27.59 11.77
N VAL A 151 -11.89 27.33 12.17
CA VAL A 151 -11.49 26.15 12.94
C VAL A 151 -10.97 26.58 14.29
N TYR A 152 -11.48 25.97 15.35
CA TYR A 152 -11.08 26.24 16.72
C TYR A 152 -10.59 24.97 17.40
N ASP A 153 -9.35 25.01 17.87
CA ASP A 153 -8.76 23.94 18.68
C ASP A 153 -9.07 24.23 20.14
N ILE A 154 -9.86 23.34 20.77
CA ILE A 154 -10.32 23.51 22.15
C ILE A 154 -9.15 23.43 23.13
N SER A 155 -8.21 22.51 22.89
CA SER A 155 -7.07 22.30 23.78
C SER A 155 -6.09 23.47 23.77
N ARG A 156 -5.86 24.03 22.60
CA ARG A 156 -4.92 25.17 22.37
C ARG A 156 -5.61 26.52 22.52
N ARG A 157 -6.95 26.55 22.61
CA ARG A 157 -7.76 27.77 22.59
C ARG A 157 -7.42 28.70 21.43
N SER A 158 -7.13 28.12 20.26
CA SER A 158 -6.73 28.87 19.07
C SER A 158 -7.78 28.80 17.98
N LYS A 159 -8.12 29.99 17.43
CA LYS A 159 -9.10 30.16 16.35
C LYS A 159 -8.41 30.59 15.08
N ILE A 160 -8.66 29.87 13.99
CA ILE A 160 -8.07 30.12 12.66
C ILE A 160 -9.22 30.36 11.68
N TYR A 161 -9.16 31.48 10.94
CA TYR A 161 -10.01 31.73 9.80
C TYR A 161 -9.56 30.89 8.61
N ILE A 162 -10.48 30.27 7.90
CA ILE A 162 -10.21 29.42 6.76
C ILE A 162 -10.57 30.14 5.45
N ARG A 163 -11.87 30.30 5.19
CA ARG A 163 -12.37 31.00 3.99
C ARG A 163 -13.88 31.22 4.05
N ASN A 164 -14.39 32.05 3.11
CA ASN A 164 -15.82 32.19 2.86
C ASN A 164 -16.36 30.98 2.06
N LEU A 165 -17.49 30.43 2.49
CA LEU A 165 -18.15 29.27 1.88
C LEU A 165 -19.25 29.62 0.88
N SER A 166 -19.59 30.90 0.65
CA SER A 166 -20.72 31.30 -0.20
C SER A 166 -20.67 30.69 -1.60
N SER A 167 -19.50 30.71 -2.24
CA SER A 167 -19.32 30.14 -3.58
C SER A 167 -19.46 28.60 -3.58
N LEU A 168 -19.02 27.94 -2.52
CA LEU A 168 -19.13 26.49 -2.38
C LEU A 168 -20.59 26.10 -2.13
N VAL A 169 -21.28 26.78 -1.22
CA VAL A 169 -22.71 26.54 -0.93
C VAL A 169 -23.57 26.80 -2.16
N GLN A 170 -23.29 27.83 -2.94
CA GLN A 170 -23.99 28.07 -4.18
C GLN A 170 -23.80 26.95 -5.21
N ARG A 171 -22.61 26.38 -5.26
CA ARG A 171 -22.23 25.34 -6.25
C ARG A 171 -22.64 23.93 -5.81
N TYR A 172 -22.47 23.60 -4.55
CA TYR A 172 -22.62 22.25 -4.03
C TYR A 172 -23.84 22.05 -3.13
N GLY A 173 -24.47 23.13 -2.66
CA GLY A 173 -25.68 23.06 -1.83
C GLY A 173 -25.42 23.11 -0.32
N LYS A 174 -26.33 22.53 0.47
CA LYS A 174 -26.30 22.57 1.94
C LYS A 174 -25.11 21.78 2.49
N VAL A 175 -24.36 22.40 3.40
CA VAL A 175 -23.31 21.74 4.17
C VAL A 175 -23.93 20.86 5.24
N VAL A 176 -23.50 19.60 5.35
CA VAL A 176 -23.96 18.64 6.37
C VAL A 176 -22.85 18.23 7.34
N GLY A 177 -21.58 18.49 6.98
CA GLY A 177 -20.45 18.22 7.86
C GLY A 177 -19.18 18.94 7.42
N ILE A 178 -18.37 19.33 8.39
CA ILE A 178 -17.02 19.88 8.18
C ILE A 178 -16.09 19.23 9.18
N VAL A 179 -14.99 18.65 8.69
CA VAL A 179 -14.04 17.95 9.55
C VAL A 179 -12.61 18.17 9.06
N PRO A 180 -11.63 18.45 9.95
CA PRO A 180 -10.23 18.35 9.63
C PRO A 180 -9.85 16.90 9.34
N PHE A 181 -9.18 16.68 8.22
CA PHE A 181 -8.74 15.35 7.82
C PHE A 181 -7.31 15.41 7.29
N TYR A 182 -6.37 14.83 8.03
CA TYR A 182 -4.93 15.06 7.88
C TYR A 182 -4.61 16.57 8.02
N GLU A 183 -3.95 17.13 7.03
CA GLU A 183 -3.56 18.54 6.97
C GLU A 183 -4.64 19.44 6.36
N ASP A 184 -5.72 18.86 5.83
CA ASP A 184 -6.74 19.54 5.04
C ASP A 184 -8.10 19.55 5.76
N ILE A 185 -9.06 20.26 5.18
CA ILE A 185 -10.43 20.31 5.69
C ILE A 185 -11.35 19.67 4.65
N ILE A 186 -12.16 18.73 5.09
CA ILE A 186 -13.22 18.13 4.27
C ILE A 186 -14.55 18.75 4.59
N ILE A 187 -15.27 19.15 3.55
CA ILE A 187 -16.65 19.66 3.63
C ILE A 187 -17.56 18.67 2.91
N ALA A 188 -18.58 18.20 3.62
CA ALA A 188 -19.61 17.34 3.06
C ALA A 188 -20.86 18.16 2.71
N PHE A 189 -21.36 17.96 1.49
CA PHE A 189 -22.56 18.58 0.98
C PHE A 189 -23.66 17.54 0.81
N GLN A 190 -24.89 17.91 1.17
CA GLN A 190 -26.02 16.99 1.18
C GLN A 190 -26.27 16.29 -0.16
N THR A 191 -26.10 17.00 -1.27
CA THR A 191 -26.46 16.51 -2.60
C THR A 191 -25.30 16.31 -3.58
N ASN A 192 -24.17 16.96 -3.33
CA ASN A 192 -23.07 17.05 -4.31
C ASN A 192 -21.71 16.61 -3.75
N GLY A 193 -21.72 15.70 -2.78
CA GLY A 193 -20.56 14.94 -2.35
C GLY A 193 -19.59 15.65 -1.42
N LEU A 194 -18.30 15.39 -1.60
CA LEU A 194 -17.20 15.84 -0.74
C LEU A 194 -16.29 16.81 -1.48
N VAL A 195 -15.95 17.91 -0.79
CA VAL A 195 -14.95 18.88 -1.22
C VAL A 195 -13.83 18.96 -0.19
N ARG A 196 -12.59 18.92 -0.66
CA ARG A 196 -11.39 19.07 0.14
C ARG A 196 -10.84 20.47 -0.03
N LEU A 197 -10.55 21.15 1.05
CA LEU A 197 -9.82 22.40 1.09
C LEU A 197 -8.35 22.12 1.41
N ARG A 198 -7.47 22.30 0.43
CA ARG A 198 -6.04 22.01 0.58
C ARG A 198 -5.31 23.13 1.34
N THR A 199 -4.84 22.83 2.54
CA THR A 199 -4.04 23.77 3.36
C THR A 199 -2.76 24.21 2.65
N SER A 200 -2.06 23.29 1.99
CA SER A 200 -0.83 23.56 1.22
C SER A 200 -1.04 24.51 0.03
N LYS A 201 -2.28 24.65 -0.42
CA LYS A 201 -2.68 25.52 -1.54
C LYS A 201 -3.62 26.66 -1.11
N LYS A 202 -3.40 27.22 0.07
CA LYS A 202 -4.22 28.35 0.62
C LYS A 202 -5.72 28.05 0.61
N TYR A 203 -6.09 26.82 0.99
CA TYR A 203 -7.47 26.35 1.01
C TYR A 203 -8.19 26.35 -0.35
N GLU A 204 -7.44 26.12 -1.43
CA GLU A 204 -8.02 25.86 -2.75
C GLU A 204 -8.89 24.60 -2.70
N GLU A 205 -10.02 24.63 -3.42
CA GLU A 205 -10.98 23.53 -3.45
C GLU A 205 -10.55 22.42 -4.41
N GLU A 206 -10.71 21.19 -3.96
CA GLU A 206 -10.57 19.97 -4.77
C GLU A 206 -11.80 19.10 -4.54
N VAL A 207 -12.46 18.69 -5.60
CA VAL A 207 -13.60 17.79 -5.49
C VAL A 207 -13.11 16.36 -5.27
N VAL A 208 -13.46 15.78 -4.13
CA VAL A 208 -13.11 14.39 -3.80
C VAL A 208 -14.10 13.42 -4.43
N ASP A 209 -15.41 13.71 -4.31
CA ASP A 209 -16.47 12.92 -4.90
C ASP A 209 -17.68 13.80 -5.19
N ARG A 210 -18.29 13.67 -6.38
CA ARG A 210 -19.47 14.43 -6.81
C ARG A 210 -20.77 13.66 -6.73
N ASN A 211 -20.71 12.35 -6.63
CA ASN A 211 -21.87 11.48 -6.91
C ASN A 211 -22.49 10.88 -5.64
N VAL A 212 -22.07 11.33 -4.46
CA VAL A 212 -22.55 10.82 -3.19
C VAL A 212 -23.49 11.83 -2.55
N ARG A 213 -24.70 11.39 -2.21
CA ARG A 213 -25.59 12.13 -1.30
C ARG A 213 -25.22 11.79 0.11
N ILE A 214 -24.96 12.80 0.94
CA ILE A 214 -24.37 12.62 2.26
C ILE A 214 -25.36 13.06 3.33
N TYR A 215 -25.53 12.20 4.33
CA TYR A 215 -26.28 12.52 5.54
C TYR A 215 -25.37 12.97 6.68
N ASP A 216 -24.21 12.33 6.83
CA ASP A 216 -23.30 12.60 7.93
C ASP A 216 -21.88 12.16 7.58
N ILE A 217 -20.88 12.74 8.25
CA ILE A 217 -19.48 12.36 8.15
C ILE A 217 -18.88 12.18 9.55
N PHE A 218 -18.04 11.16 9.69
CA PHE A 218 -17.33 10.86 10.92
C PHE A 218 -15.87 10.55 10.66
N ARG A 219 -14.97 11.27 11.31
CA ARG A 219 -13.54 10.97 11.30
C ARG A 219 -13.22 10.00 12.43
N ASP A 220 -12.70 8.81 12.09
CA ASP A 220 -12.14 7.89 13.07
C ASP A 220 -10.84 8.48 13.65
N PRO A 221 -10.77 8.73 14.97
CA PRO A 221 -9.60 9.34 15.58
C PRO A 221 -8.38 8.40 15.63
N HIS A 222 -8.61 7.07 15.59
CA HIS A 222 -7.57 6.06 15.74
C HIS A 222 -6.98 5.62 14.40
N GLN A 223 -7.82 5.58 13.35
CA GLN A 223 -7.43 5.02 12.06
C GLN A 223 -7.18 6.07 10.97
N ASN A 224 -7.41 7.36 11.26
CA ASN A 224 -7.36 8.40 10.25
C ASN A 224 -8.20 8.07 8.99
N ILE A 225 -9.38 7.52 9.21
CA ILE A 225 -10.38 7.19 8.20
C ILE A 225 -11.53 8.17 8.33
N LEU A 226 -12.05 8.63 7.21
CA LEU A 226 -13.29 9.39 7.14
C LEU A 226 -14.41 8.45 6.68
N TRP A 227 -15.39 8.24 7.54
CA TRP A 227 -16.61 7.53 7.23
C TRP A 227 -17.67 8.50 6.76
N VAL A 228 -18.39 8.15 5.72
CA VAL A 228 -19.45 8.95 5.12
C VAL A 228 -20.71 8.11 5.07
N ALA A 229 -21.76 8.57 5.73
CA ALA A 229 -23.08 7.98 5.64
C ALA A 229 -23.78 8.52 4.38
N SER A 230 -24.06 7.67 3.43
CA SER A 230 -24.61 8.06 2.13
C SER A 230 -26.02 7.55 1.89
N ASP A 231 -26.76 8.28 1.03
CA ASP A 231 -28.06 7.85 0.55
C ASP A 231 -27.92 6.82 -0.58
N GLY A 232 -28.31 5.59 -0.31
CA GLY A 232 -28.33 4.50 -1.27
C GLY A 232 -27.03 3.74 -1.49
N GLN A 233 -25.89 4.21 -0.95
CA GLN A 233 -24.59 3.51 -1.05
C GLN A 233 -24.10 2.95 0.31
N GLY A 234 -24.86 3.21 1.38
CA GLY A 234 -24.49 2.80 2.74
C GLY A 234 -23.35 3.63 3.33
N ALA A 235 -22.46 2.99 4.08
CA ALA A 235 -21.30 3.65 4.65
C ALA A 235 -20.10 3.56 3.68
N VAL A 236 -19.59 4.71 3.28
CA VAL A 236 -18.44 4.84 2.40
C VAL A 236 -17.21 5.26 3.21
N MET A 237 -16.10 4.62 2.96
CA MET A 237 -14.84 4.87 3.66
C MET A 237 -13.88 5.66 2.76
N TYR A 238 -13.38 6.80 3.28
CA TYR A 238 -12.31 7.56 2.65
C TYR A 238 -11.07 7.51 3.54
N ALA A 239 -9.96 7.14 2.96
CA ALA A 239 -8.67 7.15 3.63
C ALA A 239 -7.64 7.81 2.71
N LYS A 240 -6.59 8.41 3.29
CA LYS A 240 -5.45 8.87 2.49
C LYS A 240 -4.85 7.63 1.84
N LYS A 241 -4.82 7.62 0.51
CA LYS A 241 -4.16 6.55 -0.22
C LYS A 241 -2.67 6.59 0.12
N TYR A 242 -2.27 5.67 0.95
CA TYR A 242 -0.87 5.46 1.24
C TYR A 242 -0.32 4.50 0.19
N SER A 243 0.66 4.94 -0.57
CA SER A 243 1.33 4.09 -1.54
C SER A 243 2.81 4.04 -1.19
N ILE A 244 3.33 2.85 -0.92
CA ILE A 244 4.77 2.62 -0.76
C ILE A 244 5.48 2.56 -2.10
N ALA A 245 4.75 2.39 -3.19
CA ALA A 245 5.27 2.15 -4.52
C ALA A 245 4.59 3.02 -5.57
N THR A 246 5.33 3.39 -6.59
CA THR A 246 4.78 3.93 -7.82
C THR A 246 4.56 2.79 -8.82
N ASN A 247 3.34 2.70 -9.34
CA ASN A 247 2.95 1.62 -10.26
C ASN A 247 2.93 2.13 -11.70
N LEU A 248 3.53 1.35 -12.58
CA LEU A 248 3.61 1.58 -14.01
C LEU A 248 2.87 0.42 -14.71
N MET A 249 1.58 0.64 -15.01
CA MET A 249 0.69 -0.42 -15.50
C MET A 249 0.69 -0.46 -17.03
N LEU A 250 0.93 -1.64 -17.62
CA LEU A 250 0.92 -1.85 -19.09
C LEU A 250 -0.43 -1.52 -19.71
N SER A 251 -1.51 -1.81 -19.03
CA SER A 251 -2.87 -1.51 -19.47
C SER A 251 -3.13 -0.01 -19.71
N LYS A 252 -2.35 0.87 -19.08
CA LYS A 252 -2.41 2.32 -19.32
C LYS A 252 -1.66 2.77 -20.57
N LEU A 253 -0.70 1.99 -21.06
CA LEU A 253 0.04 2.29 -22.27
C LEU A 253 -0.74 1.94 -23.53
N SER A 254 -1.27 0.72 -23.56
CA SER A 254 -2.10 0.24 -24.66
C SER A 254 -2.90 -0.97 -24.22
N SER A 255 -4.17 -1.07 -24.66
CA SER A 255 -5.01 -2.26 -24.46
C SER A 255 -4.46 -3.52 -25.14
N ASN A 256 -3.50 -3.36 -26.06
CA ASN A 256 -2.86 -4.48 -26.76
C ASN A 256 -1.70 -5.07 -25.96
N LEU A 257 -1.15 -4.35 -24.97
CA LEU A 257 -0.09 -4.80 -24.10
C LEU A 257 -0.70 -5.49 -22.87
N SER A 258 -0.68 -6.80 -22.86
CA SER A 258 -1.28 -7.62 -21.79
C SER A 258 -0.36 -8.72 -21.29
N ARG A 259 0.91 -8.72 -21.72
CA ARG A 259 1.85 -9.75 -21.33
C ARG A 259 2.65 -9.35 -20.10
N GLN A 260 3.03 -10.35 -19.37
CA GLN A 260 3.81 -10.27 -18.16
C GLN A 260 5.17 -9.61 -18.37
N VAL A 261 5.58 -8.72 -17.48
CA VAL A 261 6.93 -8.18 -17.42
C VAL A 261 7.90 -9.26 -16.91
N ARG A 262 9.01 -9.46 -17.61
CA ARG A 262 9.99 -10.51 -17.30
C ARG A 262 11.39 -10.00 -17.00
N SER A 263 11.69 -8.76 -17.37
CA SER A 263 12.98 -8.13 -17.06
C SER A 263 12.82 -6.63 -16.92
N VAL A 264 13.66 -6.01 -16.12
CA VAL A 264 13.64 -4.56 -15.85
C VAL A 264 15.08 -4.05 -15.77
N MET A 265 15.32 -2.86 -16.30
CA MET A 265 16.60 -2.16 -16.19
C MET A 265 16.38 -0.65 -16.36
N THR A 266 17.23 0.16 -15.74
CA THR A 266 17.36 1.59 -16.10
C THR A 266 18.67 1.79 -16.84
N ASP A 267 18.65 2.67 -17.85
CA ASP A 267 19.87 3.02 -18.55
C ASP A 267 20.59 4.23 -17.90
N LYS A 268 21.77 4.52 -18.36
CA LYS A 268 22.60 5.64 -17.89
C LYS A 268 22.02 7.03 -18.20
N TYR A 269 21.00 7.10 -19.05
CA TYR A 269 20.32 8.34 -19.44
C TYR A 269 19.04 8.57 -18.64
N GLY A 270 18.71 7.67 -17.70
CA GLY A 270 17.50 7.75 -16.87
C GLY A 270 16.26 7.12 -17.50
N GLY A 271 16.38 6.49 -18.66
CA GLY A 271 15.31 5.74 -19.30
C GLY A 271 15.04 4.41 -18.60
N LEU A 272 13.78 3.99 -18.56
CA LEU A 272 13.35 2.71 -18.03
C LEU A 272 13.12 1.72 -19.17
N TRP A 273 13.78 0.58 -19.11
CA TRP A 273 13.64 -0.54 -20.02
C TRP A 273 13.04 -1.74 -19.33
N PHE A 274 12.09 -2.40 -19.96
CA PHE A 274 11.55 -3.66 -19.45
C PHE A 274 11.13 -4.59 -20.59
N GLY A 275 11.43 -5.86 -20.40
CA GLY A 275 11.08 -6.92 -21.31
C GLY A 275 9.78 -7.60 -20.90
N THR A 276 9.04 -8.08 -21.88
CA THR A 276 7.77 -8.78 -21.68
C THR A 276 7.81 -10.22 -22.21
N LYS A 277 6.83 -11.00 -21.79
CA LYS A 277 6.65 -12.38 -22.28
C LYS A 277 5.86 -12.40 -23.60
N GLY A 278 6.26 -11.57 -24.58
CA GLY A 278 5.69 -11.61 -25.93
C GLY A 278 5.21 -10.28 -26.51
N ASP A 279 5.25 -9.18 -25.76
CA ASP A 279 4.92 -7.84 -26.29
C ASP A 279 6.17 -7.02 -26.62
N GLY A 280 7.34 -7.63 -26.58
CA GLY A 280 8.60 -6.99 -26.94
C GLY A 280 9.39 -6.41 -25.77
N LEU A 281 10.36 -5.57 -26.12
CA LEU A 281 11.18 -4.77 -25.23
C LEU A 281 10.65 -3.33 -25.25
N LEU A 282 10.25 -2.81 -24.11
CA LEU A 282 9.69 -1.47 -23.98
C LEU A 282 10.70 -0.51 -23.37
N HIS A 283 10.71 0.71 -23.88
CA HIS A 283 11.48 1.83 -23.36
C HIS A 283 10.58 3.01 -23.02
N VAL A 284 10.63 3.47 -21.78
CA VAL A 284 9.93 4.66 -21.29
C VAL A 284 10.96 5.72 -20.96
N HIS A 285 10.94 6.85 -21.68
CA HIS A 285 11.97 7.89 -21.59
C HIS A 285 11.89 8.66 -20.26
N ASP A 286 10.69 8.95 -19.78
CA ASP A 286 10.44 9.64 -18.50
C ASP A 286 9.39 8.86 -17.71
N TYR A 287 9.83 7.91 -16.93
CA TYR A 287 8.93 7.09 -16.12
C TYR A 287 8.50 7.80 -14.81
N GLU A 288 9.18 8.87 -14.39
CA GLU A 288 8.81 9.64 -13.20
C GLU A 288 7.54 10.46 -13.42
N GLY A 289 7.34 10.96 -14.64
CA GLY A 289 6.11 11.60 -15.08
C GLY A 289 4.93 10.64 -15.25
N GLY A 290 5.16 9.34 -15.07
CA GLY A 290 4.22 8.27 -15.32
C GLY A 290 4.43 7.61 -16.67
N MET A 291 3.68 6.54 -16.94
CA MET A 291 3.72 5.86 -18.24
C MET A 291 2.75 6.52 -19.22
N ASP A 292 3.30 7.17 -20.23
CA ASP A 292 2.56 7.71 -21.38
C ASP A 292 2.88 6.90 -22.63
N ALA A 293 1.85 6.51 -23.36
CA ALA A 293 1.97 5.77 -24.62
C ALA A 293 2.80 6.55 -25.68
N SER A 294 2.74 7.88 -25.69
CA SER A 294 3.53 8.73 -26.60
C SER A 294 5.02 8.79 -26.25
N ALA A 295 5.37 8.59 -24.97
CA ALA A 295 6.74 8.57 -24.46
C ALA A 295 7.32 7.14 -24.41
N THR A 296 6.58 6.12 -24.88
CA THR A 296 6.95 4.71 -24.81
C THR A 296 7.22 4.16 -26.20
N THR A 297 8.38 3.53 -26.37
CA THR A 297 8.78 2.86 -27.62
C THR A 297 8.86 1.35 -27.41
N VAL A 298 8.28 0.58 -28.33
CA VAL A 298 8.37 -0.88 -28.37
C VAL A 298 9.40 -1.31 -29.40
N TYR A 299 10.33 -2.16 -28.98
CA TYR A 299 11.34 -2.77 -29.84
C TYR A 299 11.07 -4.26 -30.01
N SER A 300 11.21 -4.73 -31.23
CA SER A 300 11.14 -6.16 -31.57
C SER A 300 12.05 -6.44 -32.76
N PRO A 301 12.31 -7.70 -33.12
CA PRO A 301 13.08 -8.06 -34.32
C PRO A 301 12.55 -7.49 -35.62
N VAL A 302 11.28 -7.12 -35.69
CA VAL A 302 10.64 -6.52 -36.90
C VAL A 302 10.65 -4.99 -36.88
N GLY A 303 11.15 -4.37 -35.85
CA GLY A 303 11.34 -2.94 -35.80
C GLY A 303 10.79 -2.24 -34.56
N ARG A 304 10.91 -0.92 -34.58
CA ARG A 304 10.53 -0.01 -33.52
C ARG A 304 9.11 0.50 -33.77
N GLN A 305 8.30 0.58 -32.71
CA GLN A 305 6.92 1.10 -32.77
C GLN A 305 6.59 1.88 -31.49
N ASP A 306 5.66 2.84 -31.60
CA ASP A 306 5.07 3.46 -30.42
C ASP A 306 4.10 2.50 -29.72
N ALA A 307 4.04 2.52 -28.41
CA ALA A 307 3.16 1.65 -27.65
C ALA A 307 1.68 1.81 -28.01
N SER A 308 1.26 3.02 -28.37
CA SER A 308 -0.12 3.32 -28.82
C SER A 308 -0.48 2.71 -30.16
N SER A 309 0.51 2.48 -31.04
CA SER A 309 0.34 1.89 -32.36
C SER A 309 0.72 0.41 -32.43
N TYR A 310 1.11 -0.19 -31.30
CA TYR A 310 1.50 -1.57 -31.22
C TYR A 310 0.38 -2.51 -31.65
N THR A 311 0.61 -3.28 -32.67
CA THR A 311 -0.29 -4.32 -33.13
C THR A 311 0.32 -5.68 -32.81
N ARG A 312 -0.40 -6.49 -32.03
CA ARG A 312 0.03 -7.82 -31.56
C ARG A 312 0.37 -8.83 -32.66
N TRP A 313 0.08 -8.48 -33.89
CA TRP A 313 0.36 -9.28 -35.07
C TRP A 313 1.84 -9.64 -35.27
N ASN A 314 2.72 -8.81 -34.76
CA ASN A 314 4.10 -8.87 -35.13
C ASN A 314 5.00 -9.58 -34.14
N ARG A 315 4.43 -10.16 -33.15
CA ARG A 315 5.07 -10.83 -32.40
C ARG A 315 5.26 -11.38 -31.32
N GLU A 316 5.56 -12.10 -30.83
CA GLU A 316 5.97 -12.91 -29.72
C GLU A 316 7.47 -12.73 -29.36
N PHE A 317 7.97 -11.50 -29.40
CA PHE A 317 9.31 -11.23 -28.90
C PHE A 317 9.31 -11.24 -27.37
N GLN A 318 10.02 -12.20 -26.80
CA GLN A 318 10.15 -12.43 -25.38
C GLN A 318 11.50 -11.89 -24.92
N ALA A 319 11.53 -10.96 -23.96
CA ALA A 319 12.77 -10.44 -23.39
C ALA A 319 12.83 -10.82 -21.91
N TYR A 320 13.57 -11.88 -21.60
CA TYR A 320 13.64 -12.47 -20.26
C TYR A 320 14.70 -11.82 -19.38
N SER A 321 15.81 -11.34 -19.95
CA SER A 321 16.85 -10.66 -19.19
C SER A 321 17.38 -9.42 -19.89
N LEU A 322 17.75 -8.42 -19.10
CA LEU A 322 18.40 -7.19 -19.54
C LEU A 322 19.67 -6.98 -18.73
N LYS A 323 20.80 -6.79 -19.42
CA LYS A 323 22.08 -6.60 -18.77
C LYS A 323 22.87 -5.46 -19.39
N GLN A 324 23.01 -4.36 -18.65
CA GLN A 324 23.86 -3.24 -19.08
C GLN A 324 25.27 -3.74 -19.39
N SER A 325 25.77 -3.46 -20.60
CA SER A 325 27.14 -3.78 -20.92
C SER A 325 28.13 -2.87 -20.20
N ARG A 326 29.19 -3.44 -19.70
CA ARG A 326 30.32 -2.73 -19.08
C ARG A 326 31.38 -2.30 -20.07
N TYR A 327 31.38 -2.92 -21.25
CA TYR A 327 32.44 -2.76 -22.26
C TYR A 327 31.96 -2.08 -23.54
N MET A 328 30.64 -1.98 -23.73
CA MET A 328 30.03 -1.41 -24.93
C MET A 328 28.93 -0.41 -24.57
N ASP A 329 28.64 0.52 -25.48
CA ASP A 329 27.59 1.53 -25.31
C ASP A 329 26.21 0.94 -25.67
N GLY A 330 25.69 0.09 -24.80
CA GLY A 330 24.44 -0.62 -24.98
C GLY A 330 24.19 -1.64 -23.89
N PHE A 331 23.31 -2.58 -24.16
CA PHE A 331 22.96 -3.63 -23.21
C PHE A 331 22.59 -4.94 -23.94
N TRP A 332 22.79 -6.04 -23.24
CA TRP A 332 22.43 -7.38 -23.69
C TRP A 332 20.97 -7.67 -23.37
N VAL A 333 20.28 -8.39 -24.26
CA VAL A 333 18.92 -8.88 -24.10
C VAL A 333 18.92 -10.39 -24.27
N GLY A 334 18.57 -11.10 -23.21
CA GLY A 334 18.28 -12.53 -23.25
C GLY A 334 16.82 -12.76 -23.66
N SER A 335 16.60 -13.62 -24.62
CA SER A 335 15.32 -13.85 -25.27
C SER A 335 15.02 -15.35 -25.42
N GLY A 336 13.78 -15.64 -25.83
CA GLY A 336 13.34 -17.00 -26.16
C GLY A 336 14.11 -17.59 -27.36
N ASN A 337 13.66 -17.30 -28.56
CA ASN A 337 14.26 -17.76 -29.81
C ASN A 337 14.11 -16.67 -30.91
N PRO A 338 15.20 -16.13 -31.47
CA PRO A 338 16.63 -16.32 -31.09
C PRO A 338 16.93 -15.87 -29.66
N GLY A 339 17.97 -16.49 -29.05
CA GLY A 339 18.23 -16.29 -27.61
C GLY A 339 18.92 -14.98 -27.23
N LEU A 340 19.85 -14.47 -28.08
CA LEU A 340 20.69 -13.32 -27.70
C LEU A 340 20.53 -12.15 -28.65
N PHE A 341 20.32 -10.96 -28.05
CA PHE A 341 20.33 -9.68 -28.74
C PHE A 341 21.23 -8.67 -28.03
N TYR A 342 21.64 -7.65 -28.77
CA TYR A 342 22.34 -6.48 -28.25
C TYR A 342 21.61 -5.23 -28.69
N TYR A 343 21.24 -4.36 -27.72
CA TYR A 343 20.74 -3.03 -28.02
C TYR A 343 21.89 -2.04 -27.98
N SER A 344 22.05 -1.25 -29.06
CA SER A 344 23.07 -0.21 -29.19
C SER A 344 22.43 1.16 -28.98
N PHE A 345 22.98 1.99 -28.07
CA PHE A 345 22.53 3.35 -27.88
C PHE A 345 22.95 4.28 -29.03
N ALA A 346 23.98 3.94 -29.75
CA ALA A 346 24.54 4.76 -30.85
C ALA A 346 23.57 4.82 -32.04
N ASP A 347 23.04 3.70 -32.47
CA ASP A 347 22.08 3.62 -33.58
C ASP A 347 20.63 3.42 -33.15
N LYS A 348 20.42 3.26 -31.83
CA LYS A 348 19.09 3.04 -31.22
C LYS A 348 18.35 1.83 -31.81
N ALA A 349 19.11 0.76 -32.05
CA ALA A 349 18.61 -0.45 -32.68
C ALA A 349 18.90 -1.71 -31.86
N LEU A 350 18.01 -2.70 -32.00
CA LEU A 350 18.13 -4.03 -31.41
C LEU A 350 18.69 -4.97 -32.45
N HIS A 351 19.90 -5.50 -32.22
CA HIS A 351 20.63 -6.38 -33.10
C HIS A 351 20.57 -7.83 -32.63
N CYS A 352 20.17 -8.74 -33.50
CA CYS A 352 20.21 -10.17 -33.22
C CYS A 352 21.65 -10.70 -33.32
N VAL A 353 22.10 -11.42 -32.30
CA VAL A 353 23.35 -12.18 -32.36
C VAL A 353 22.99 -13.59 -32.83
N GLU A 354 23.10 -13.81 -34.15
CA GLU A 354 22.70 -15.08 -34.75
C GLU A 354 23.55 -16.25 -34.28
N ASP A 355 22.90 -17.31 -33.85
CA ASP A 355 23.50 -18.61 -33.55
C ASP A 355 23.10 -19.62 -34.63
N LYS A 356 24.07 -19.98 -35.49
CA LYS A 356 23.87 -20.94 -36.58
C LYS A 356 24.37 -22.36 -36.21
N SER A 357 24.61 -22.61 -34.93
CA SER A 357 25.02 -23.92 -34.46
C SER A 357 23.88 -24.94 -34.52
N ALA A 358 24.24 -26.22 -34.47
CA ALA A 358 23.24 -27.31 -34.39
C ALA A 358 22.52 -27.38 -33.04
N ASP A 359 23.08 -26.74 -32.01
CA ASP A 359 22.54 -26.66 -30.66
C ASP A 359 22.46 -25.19 -30.23
N PRO A 360 21.48 -24.41 -30.74
CA PRO A 360 21.43 -22.97 -30.55
C PRO A 360 21.13 -22.60 -29.10
N VAL A 361 21.66 -21.46 -28.69
CA VAL A 361 21.35 -20.86 -27.38
C VAL A 361 20.01 -20.14 -27.44
N ILE A 362 19.05 -20.62 -26.68
CA ILE A 362 17.68 -20.10 -26.60
C ILE A 362 17.25 -20.02 -25.14
N GLU A 363 16.10 -19.35 -24.87
CA GLU A 363 15.53 -19.24 -23.54
C GLU A 363 16.54 -18.71 -22.49
N ILE A 364 17.19 -17.57 -22.81
CA ILE A 364 18.22 -16.97 -21.93
C ILE A 364 17.55 -16.17 -20.83
N HIS A 365 17.71 -16.62 -19.59
CA HIS A 365 17.13 -16.00 -18.39
C HIS A 365 18.07 -15.06 -17.65
N ASP A 366 19.39 -15.28 -17.70
CA ASP A 366 20.35 -14.33 -17.16
C ASP A 366 21.69 -14.37 -17.93
N ILE A 367 22.39 -13.24 -17.92
CA ILE A 367 23.64 -13.03 -18.64
C ILE A 367 24.70 -12.45 -17.71
N TYR A 368 25.88 -13.03 -17.71
CA TYR A 368 27.06 -12.47 -17.08
C TYR A 368 28.08 -12.09 -18.14
N GLU A 369 28.45 -10.80 -18.19
CA GLU A 369 29.48 -10.30 -19.12
C GLU A 369 30.85 -10.38 -18.44
N GLU A 370 31.70 -11.28 -18.93
CA GLU A 370 33.08 -11.47 -18.45
C GLU A 370 33.99 -10.36 -18.97
N ASN A 371 33.94 -10.14 -20.27
CA ASN A 371 34.65 -9.09 -20.99
C ASN A 371 33.91 -8.73 -22.29
N ASP A 372 34.53 -7.93 -23.15
CA ASP A 372 33.94 -7.45 -24.41
C ASP A 372 33.67 -8.54 -25.47
N SER A 373 34.15 -9.76 -25.24
CA SER A 373 34.09 -10.86 -26.19
C SER A 373 33.56 -12.17 -25.56
N VAL A 374 33.33 -12.21 -24.26
CA VAL A 374 32.91 -13.43 -23.55
C VAL A 374 31.70 -13.15 -22.65
N LEU A 375 30.63 -13.90 -22.90
CA LEU A 375 29.45 -13.95 -22.05
C LEU A 375 29.25 -15.35 -21.47
N TYR A 376 28.67 -15.40 -20.30
CA TYR A 376 28.05 -16.61 -19.76
C TYR A 376 26.53 -16.41 -19.72
N ALA A 377 25.79 -17.43 -20.13
CA ALA A 377 24.32 -17.40 -20.18
C ALA A 377 23.73 -18.63 -19.51
N VAL A 378 22.71 -18.40 -18.67
CA VAL A 378 21.85 -19.44 -18.12
C VAL A 378 20.54 -19.50 -18.90
N THR A 379 20.02 -20.71 -19.07
CA THR A 379 18.85 -20.93 -19.93
C THR A 379 17.82 -21.85 -19.26
N ALA A 380 16.59 -21.74 -19.69
CA ALA A 380 15.54 -22.67 -19.28
C ALA A 380 15.44 -23.86 -20.27
N GLY A 381 16.26 -24.87 -20.05
CA GLY A 381 16.16 -26.14 -20.78
C GLY A 381 17.37 -26.53 -21.62
N VAL A 382 18.21 -25.56 -22.08
CA VAL A 382 19.42 -25.88 -22.88
C VAL A 382 20.75 -25.72 -22.11
N GLY A 383 20.65 -25.50 -20.79
CA GLY A 383 21.76 -25.55 -19.84
C GLY A 383 22.54 -24.24 -19.68
N PHE A 384 23.77 -24.34 -19.20
CA PHE A 384 24.67 -23.21 -18.97
C PHE A 384 25.69 -23.11 -20.09
N ARG A 385 25.89 -21.91 -20.62
CA ARG A 385 26.69 -21.67 -21.83
C ARG A 385 27.73 -20.59 -21.61
N LYS A 386 28.93 -20.80 -22.19
CA LYS A 386 29.94 -19.77 -22.45
C LYS A 386 29.87 -19.39 -23.92
N LEU A 387 29.67 -18.13 -24.22
CA LEU A 387 29.53 -17.59 -25.57
C LEU A 387 30.76 -16.75 -25.87
N ILE A 388 31.41 -17.02 -26.98
CA ILE A 388 32.55 -16.25 -27.48
C ILE A 388 32.09 -15.45 -28.68
N LEU A 389 32.20 -14.13 -28.56
CA LEU A 389 31.76 -13.17 -29.55
C LEU A 389 32.91 -12.65 -30.38
N GLU A 390 32.63 -12.21 -31.59
CA GLU A 390 33.58 -11.49 -32.47
C GLU A 390 32.86 -10.31 -33.12
N ARG A 391 33.63 -9.26 -33.43
CA ARG A 391 33.12 -8.12 -34.18
C ARG A 391 33.61 -8.17 -35.62
N LYS A 392 32.68 -8.12 -36.57
CA LYS A 392 32.96 -8.06 -38.00
C LYS A 392 32.15 -6.92 -38.62
N GLN A 393 32.81 -6.00 -39.27
CA GLN A 393 32.18 -4.85 -39.97
C GLN A 393 31.24 -4.03 -39.10
N GLY A 394 31.52 -3.95 -37.80
CA GLY A 394 30.68 -3.23 -36.83
C GLY A 394 29.55 -4.05 -36.20
N GLU A 395 29.28 -5.24 -36.70
CA GLU A 395 28.27 -6.16 -36.17
C GLU A 395 28.86 -7.17 -35.18
N ILE A 396 28.04 -7.62 -34.23
CA ILE A 396 28.42 -8.63 -33.23
C ILE A 396 27.93 -9.99 -33.71
N HIS A 397 28.84 -10.94 -33.77
CA HIS A 397 28.56 -12.32 -34.19
C HIS A 397 29.00 -13.32 -33.11
N LEU A 398 28.27 -14.43 -32.99
CA LEU A 398 28.69 -15.56 -32.19
C LEU A 398 29.79 -16.32 -32.93
N LYS A 399 31.02 -16.29 -32.39
CA LYS A 399 32.15 -16.99 -32.94
C LYS A 399 32.13 -18.48 -32.58
N SER A 400 31.85 -18.77 -31.32
CA SER A 400 31.75 -20.15 -30.81
C SER A 400 31.02 -20.16 -29.46
N GLN A 401 30.55 -21.31 -29.05
CA GLN A 401 29.96 -21.54 -27.74
C GLN A 401 30.47 -22.84 -27.11
N LYS A 402 30.42 -22.90 -25.78
CA LYS A 402 30.71 -24.10 -25.00
C LYS A 402 29.56 -24.34 -24.05
N ARG A 403 28.97 -25.52 -24.08
CA ARG A 403 27.98 -25.97 -23.09
C ARG A 403 28.71 -26.66 -21.94
N TYR A 404 28.29 -26.33 -20.69
CA TYR A 404 28.74 -27.04 -19.50
C TYR A 404 27.61 -27.98 -19.04
N HIS A 405 28.00 -29.21 -18.70
CA HIS A 405 27.09 -30.27 -18.27
C HIS A 405 27.23 -30.44 -16.76
N PHE A 406 26.17 -30.22 -16.03
CA PHE A 406 26.12 -30.41 -14.60
C PHE A 406 25.23 -31.61 -14.27
N PHE A 407 25.72 -32.50 -13.44
CA PHE A 407 25.01 -33.73 -13.09
C PHE A 407 24.78 -33.80 -11.57
N TYR A 408 23.61 -34.26 -11.21
CA TYR A 408 23.26 -34.64 -9.86
C TYR A 408 22.53 -35.97 -9.89
N GLU A 409 23.00 -36.99 -9.14
CA GLU A 409 22.47 -38.37 -9.17
C GLU A 409 22.25 -38.90 -10.59
N GLN A 410 23.25 -38.71 -11.47
CA GLN A 410 23.23 -39.13 -12.89
C GLN A 410 22.23 -38.41 -13.79
N LYS A 411 21.47 -37.45 -13.29
CA LYS A 411 20.54 -36.61 -14.06
C LYS A 411 21.21 -35.27 -14.40
N GLU A 412 21.21 -34.89 -15.66
CA GLU A 412 21.70 -33.59 -16.09
C GLU A 412 20.75 -32.46 -15.63
N ILE A 413 21.33 -31.37 -15.16
CA ILE A 413 20.63 -30.14 -14.79
C ILE A 413 20.70 -29.18 -15.97
N THR A 414 19.56 -28.80 -16.52
CA THR A 414 19.48 -27.97 -17.73
C THR A 414 18.66 -26.70 -17.58
N MET A 415 17.89 -26.56 -16.48
CA MET A 415 17.02 -25.42 -16.23
C MET A 415 17.60 -24.51 -15.16
N PHE A 416 17.95 -23.29 -15.56
CA PHE A 416 18.51 -22.27 -14.69
C PHE A 416 17.81 -20.93 -14.91
N TYR A 417 17.56 -20.17 -13.85
CA TYR A 417 17.00 -18.83 -13.93
C TYR A 417 17.98 -17.78 -13.43
N PRO A 418 18.25 -17.63 -12.11
CA PRO A 418 19.17 -16.60 -11.66
C PRO A 418 20.64 -17.03 -11.77
N MET A 419 21.49 -16.04 -12.01
CA MET A 419 22.93 -16.16 -11.92
C MET A 419 23.50 -15.02 -11.08
N LEU A 420 24.42 -15.33 -10.16
CA LEU A 420 25.05 -14.36 -9.29
C LEU A 420 26.57 -14.54 -9.30
N ALA A 421 27.30 -13.48 -9.62
CA ALA A 421 28.77 -13.51 -9.58
C ALA A 421 29.28 -13.26 -8.15
N GLU A 422 30.32 -14.00 -7.74
CA GLU A 422 31.05 -13.82 -6.49
C GLU A 422 32.52 -13.66 -6.79
N GLY A 423 33.04 -12.46 -6.62
CA GLY A 423 34.38 -12.10 -7.03
C GLY A 423 34.61 -12.28 -8.55
N ASP A 424 35.86 -12.53 -8.94
CA ASP A 424 36.24 -12.59 -10.35
C ASP A 424 36.14 -14.01 -10.94
N SER A 425 35.99 -15.05 -10.12
CA SER A 425 36.06 -16.44 -10.59
C SER A 425 34.80 -17.26 -10.42
N ILE A 426 33.92 -16.94 -9.46
CA ILE A 426 32.80 -17.80 -9.10
C ILE A 426 31.50 -17.28 -9.69
N LEU A 427 30.72 -18.18 -10.27
CA LEU A 427 29.31 -17.97 -10.62
C LEU A 427 28.43 -18.93 -9.81
N TRP A 428 27.43 -18.37 -9.17
CA TRP A 428 26.34 -19.12 -8.54
C TRP A 428 25.17 -19.18 -9.50
N LEU A 429 24.69 -20.39 -9.78
CA LEU A 429 23.59 -20.64 -10.70
C LEU A 429 22.42 -21.23 -9.89
N GLY A 430 21.26 -20.61 -9.96
CA GLY A 430 20.03 -21.14 -9.36
C GLY A 430 19.33 -22.07 -10.33
N SER A 431 19.15 -23.34 -9.94
CA SER A 431 18.48 -24.33 -10.78
C SER A 431 17.03 -24.56 -10.35
N ARG A 432 16.24 -24.99 -11.32
CA ARG A 432 14.91 -25.55 -11.05
C ARG A 432 15.11 -26.99 -10.58
N GLU A 433 14.60 -27.33 -9.40
CA GLU A 433 14.59 -28.68 -8.80
C GLU A 433 15.89 -29.19 -8.14
N LYS A 434 17.05 -28.56 -8.32
CA LYS A 434 18.35 -29.10 -7.85
C LYS A 434 19.17 -28.12 -6.99
N GLY A 435 18.56 -27.05 -6.49
CA GLY A 435 19.22 -26.07 -5.64
C GLY A 435 20.23 -25.21 -6.39
N LEU A 436 21.45 -25.12 -5.89
CA LEU A 436 22.48 -24.22 -6.41
C LEU A 436 23.64 -24.95 -7.03
N ILE A 437 24.25 -24.36 -8.07
CA ILE A 437 25.53 -24.77 -8.58
C ILE A 437 26.54 -23.66 -8.35
N ARG A 438 27.63 -23.98 -7.68
CA ARG A 438 28.79 -23.12 -7.56
C ARG A 438 29.78 -23.53 -8.66
N PHE A 439 29.99 -22.64 -9.62
CA PHE A 439 30.86 -22.87 -10.76
C PHE A 439 32.07 -21.94 -10.69
N ASP A 440 33.28 -22.50 -10.85
CA ASP A 440 34.53 -21.75 -10.96
C ASP A 440 34.90 -21.57 -12.43
N LYS A 441 34.93 -20.32 -12.91
CA LYS A 441 35.24 -19.98 -14.31
C LYS A 441 36.67 -20.25 -14.71
N GLN A 442 37.62 -20.28 -13.75
CA GLN A 442 39.03 -20.47 -14.01
C GLN A 442 39.40 -21.95 -14.14
N THR A 443 38.92 -22.77 -13.19
CA THR A 443 39.15 -24.21 -13.17
C THR A 443 38.12 -24.99 -13.96
N GLU A 444 36.97 -24.37 -14.24
CA GLU A 444 35.76 -25.00 -14.81
C GLU A 444 35.18 -26.12 -13.93
N GLU A 445 35.60 -26.17 -12.67
CA GLU A 445 35.03 -27.11 -11.68
C GLU A 445 33.70 -26.61 -11.15
N TYR A 446 32.84 -27.54 -10.78
CA TYR A 446 31.55 -27.20 -10.17
C TYR A 446 31.21 -28.04 -8.94
N LYS A 447 30.35 -27.49 -8.09
CA LYS A 447 29.77 -28.19 -6.95
C LYS A 447 28.27 -27.94 -6.94
N VAL A 448 27.50 -29.03 -6.90
CA VAL A 448 26.03 -28.95 -6.70
C VAL A 448 25.75 -28.89 -5.20
N ILE A 449 24.88 -27.97 -4.80
CA ILE A 449 24.50 -27.74 -3.42
C ILE A 449 22.97 -27.89 -3.33
N SER A 450 22.53 -29.07 -2.91
CA SER A 450 21.12 -29.35 -2.68
C SER A 450 20.68 -28.72 -1.35
N LEU A 451 19.81 -27.75 -1.44
CA LEU A 451 19.21 -27.11 -0.26
C LEU A 451 18.29 -28.07 0.48
N LYS A 452 17.66 -28.98 -0.26
CA LYS A 452 16.83 -30.05 0.29
C LYS A 452 17.61 -30.97 1.21
N GLU A 453 18.85 -31.34 0.83
CA GLU A 453 19.67 -32.20 1.67
C GLU A 453 20.12 -31.51 2.95
N ILE A 454 20.49 -30.22 2.85
CA ILE A 454 20.97 -29.44 4.01
C ILE A 454 19.83 -29.14 4.99
N LEU A 455 18.63 -28.84 4.48
CA LEU A 455 17.51 -28.37 5.29
C LEU A 455 16.45 -29.43 5.59
N HIS A 456 16.53 -30.59 4.93
CA HIS A 456 15.51 -31.66 4.95
C HIS A 456 14.11 -31.13 4.56
N LYS A 457 14.08 -30.15 3.64
CA LYS A 457 12.86 -29.49 3.13
C LYS A 457 12.93 -29.37 1.61
N SER A 458 11.77 -29.43 0.94
CA SER A 458 11.69 -29.33 -0.53
C SER A 458 11.81 -27.87 -0.98
N VAL A 459 13.03 -27.36 -1.12
CA VAL A 459 13.37 -25.95 -1.42
C VAL A 459 14.40 -25.83 -2.54
N ASP A 460 14.59 -26.87 -3.35
CA ASP A 460 15.60 -26.88 -4.41
C ASP A 460 15.16 -26.18 -5.71
N ASP A 461 13.95 -25.65 -5.78
CA ASP A 461 13.45 -24.90 -6.93
C ASP A 461 13.74 -23.41 -6.75
N VAL A 462 14.88 -22.95 -7.28
CA VAL A 462 15.43 -21.61 -7.07
C VAL A 462 14.91 -20.63 -8.11
N LEU A 463 14.33 -19.50 -7.65
CA LEU A 463 13.78 -18.43 -8.46
C LEU A 463 14.63 -17.16 -8.45
N SER A 464 15.29 -16.86 -7.35
CA SER A 464 16.06 -15.63 -7.18
C SER A 464 17.25 -15.80 -6.25
N LEU A 465 18.30 -15.00 -6.49
CA LEU A 465 19.54 -14.98 -5.69
C LEU A 465 19.89 -13.54 -5.30
N HIS A 466 20.30 -13.34 -4.07
CA HIS A 466 20.78 -12.06 -3.59
C HIS A 466 21.93 -12.22 -2.61
N ARG A 467 23.04 -11.50 -2.82
CA ARG A 467 24.15 -11.39 -1.86
C ARG A 467 23.95 -10.12 -1.04
N ALA A 468 23.59 -10.27 0.20
CA ALA A 468 23.39 -9.15 1.10
C ALA A 468 24.72 -8.49 1.49
N LYS A 469 24.65 -7.20 1.86
CA LYS A 469 25.82 -6.40 2.29
C LYS A 469 26.54 -6.98 3.51
N ASP A 470 25.84 -7.75 4.33
CA ASP A 470 26.41 -8.43 5.50
C ASP A 470 27.14 -9.75 5.17
N GLY A 471 27.21 -10.11 3.88
CA GLY A 471 27.91 -11.28 3.37
C GLY A 471 27.07 -12.56 3.33
N ARG A 472 25.82 -12.56 3.81
CA ARG A 472 24.90 -13.69 3.66
C ARG A 472 24.34 -13.75 2.23
N MET A 473 24.04 -14.95 1.75
CA MET A 473 23.34 -15.13 0.48
C MET A 473 21.89 -15.56 0.75
N TYR A 474 20.96 -14.86 0.15
CA TYR A 474 19.54 -15.19 0.22
C TYR A 474 19.10 -15.84 -1.09
N VAL A 475 18.38 -16.94 -0.96
CA VAL A 475 17.88 -17.75 -2.07
C VAL A 475 16.36 -17.77 -1.99
N GLY A 476 15.71 -17.14 -2.94
CA GLY A 476 14.26 -17.21 -3.11
C GLY A 476 13.88 -18.49 -3.85
N THR A 477 12.94 -19.22 -3.29
CA THR A 477 12.48 -20.50 -3.85
C THR A 477 10.95 -20.50 -4.02
N THR A 478 10.43 -21.54 -4.65
CA THR A 478 8.98 -21.76 -4.73
C THR A 478 8.34 -22.11 -3.38
N SER A 479 9.16 -22.37 -2.36
CA SER A 479 8.70 -22.89 -1.06
C SER A 479 9.33 -22.16 0.13
N GLY A 480 9.76 -20.92 0.00
CA GLY A 480 10.31 -20.10 1.06
C GLY A 480 11.59 -19.37 0.70
N LEU A 481 12.12 -18.65 1.67
CA LEU A 481 13.41 -17.98 1.61
C LEU A 481 14.45 -18.79 2.35
N VAL A 482 15.61 -19.02 1.72
CA VAL A 482 16.75 -19.69 2.35
C VAL A 482 17.87 -18.68 2.56
N CYS A 483 18.43 -18.65 3.75
CA CYS A 483 19.61 -17.84 4.07
C CYS A 483 20.84 -18.74 4.20
N LEU A 484 21.86 -18.50 3.37
CA LEU A 484 23.14 -19.20 3.42
C LEU A 484 24.18 -18.34 4.11
N THR A 485 24.94 -18.97 4.99
CA THR A 485 26.14 -18.41 5.62
C THR A 485 27.35 -19.23 5.28
N PHE A 486 28.48 -18.56 5.07
CA PHE A 486 29.71 -19.17 4.59
C PHE A 486 30.81 -19.09 5.65
N ASN A 487 31.26 -20.23 6.16
CA ASN A 487 32.39 -20.33 7.07
C ASN A 487 33.51 -21.13 6.42
N LYS A 488 34.46 -20.46 5.76
CA LYS A 488 35.52 -21.07 4.96
C LYS A 488 34.92 -22.01 3.88
N GLU A 489 35.06 -23.31 4.01
CA GLU A 489 34.52 -24.30 3.07
C GLU A 489 33.13 -24.84 3.45
N GLN A 490 32.64 -24.49 4.65
CA GLN A 490 31.35 -24.99 5.15
C GLN A 490 30.22 -24.02 4.85
N ILE A 491 29.17 -24.53 4.24
CA ILE A 491 27.92 -23.78 3.98
C ILE A 491 26.90 -24.22 5.00
N SER A 492 26.35 -23.24 5.75
CA SER A 492 25.21 -23.46 6.63
C SER A 492 23.98 -22.78 6.02
N ALA A 493 22.83 -23.43 6.10
CA ALA A 493 21.56 -22.92 5.59
C ALA A 493 20.52 -22.80 6.70
N SER A 494 19.74 -21.74 6.67
CA SER A 494 18.55 -21.59 7.49
C SER A 494 17.33 -21.31 6.61
N TYR A 495 16.21 -21.94 6.96
CA TYR A 495 14.94 -21.79 6.25
C TYR A 495 14.07 -20.74 6.92
N ILE A 496 13.44 -19.91 6.10
CA ILE A 496 12.52 -18.86 6.50
C ILE A 496 11.24 -19.06 5.70
N GLY A 497 10.18 -19.50 6.39
CA GLY A 497 8.86 -19.74 5.82
C GLY A 497 7.75 -19.16 6.69
N ARG A 498 6.52 -19.66 6.54
CA ARG A 498 5.36 -19.13 7.26
C ARG A 498 5.48 -19.24 8.77
N GLU A 499 6.06 -20.35 9.27
CA GLU A 499 6.28 -20.54 10.70
C GLU A 499 7.29 -19.52 11.28
N GLN A 500 8.18 -18.98 10.45
CA GLN A 500 9.13 -17.92 10.80
C GLN A 500 8.61 -16.52 10.45
N GLY A 501 7.31 -16.39 10.16
CA GLY A 501 6.65 -15.12 9.91
C GLY A 501 6.66 -14.63 8.45
N LEU A 502 7.10 -15.45 7.49
CA LEU A 502 7.03 -15.11 6.08
C LEU A 502 5.60 -15.33 5.56
N LEU A 503 4.96 -14.28 5.09
CA LEU A 503 3.52 -14.31 4.76
C LEU A 503 3.19 -14.99 3.41
N ASN A 504 4.21 -15.20 2.55
CA ASN A 504 4.10 -15.92 1.29
C ASN A 504 5.39 -16.70 1.04
N ASP A 505 5.29 -17.90 0.48
CA ASP A 505 6.40 -18.82 0.34
C ASP A 505 7.07 -18.78 -1.04
N MET A 506 6.42 -18.28 -2.10
CA MET A 506 7.01 -18.17 -3.44
C MET A 506 7.70 -16.83 -3.63
N ILE A 507 9.03 -16.84 -3.73
CA ILE A 507 9.88 -15.64 -3.75
C ILE A 507 10.52 -15.48 -5.13
N HIS A 508 9.89 -14.64 -5.96
CA HIS A 508 10.31 -14.40 -7.35
C HIS A 508 11.52 -13.47 -7.47
N GLY A 509 11.66 -12.51 -6.56
CA GLY A 509 12.75 -11.55 -6.59
C GLY A 509 13.16 -11.07 -5.20
N ILE A 510 14.44 -10.80 -5.01
CA ILE A 510 15.02 -10.31 -3.76
C ILE A 510 15.87 -9.08 -4.04
N LEU A 511 15.55 -7.95 -3.40
CA LEU A 511 16.34 -6.73 -3.45
C LEU A 511 16.59 -6.21 -2.04
N GLU A 512 17.74 -5.57 -1.82
CA GLU A 512 18.12 -5.00 -0.52
C GLU A 512 18.08 -3.47 -0.58
N ASP A 513 17.38 -2.85 0.37
CA ASP A 513 17.34 -1.39 0.48
C ASP A 513 18.59 -0.81 1.18
N ALA A 514 18.64 0.53 1.25
CA ALA A 514 19.76 1.23 1.88
C ALA A 514 19.93 0.91 3.37
N ASN A 515 18.86 0.50 4.04
CA ASN A 515 18.81 0.19 5.47
C ASN A 515 19.08 -1.28 5.79
N GLY A 516 19.27 -2.13 4.75
CA GLY A 516 19.53 -3.55 4.87
C GLY A 516 18.26 -4.40 5.06
N PHE A 517 17.09 -3.86 4.75
CA PHE A 517 15.88 -4.68 4.63
C PHE A 517 15.83 -5.36 3.28
N LEU A 518 15.37 -6.60 3.26
CA LEU A 518 15.11 -7.31 2.02
C LEU A 518 13.66 -7.09 1.58
N TRP A 519 13.49 -6.74 0.32
CA TRP A 519 12.22 -6.62 -0.34
C TRP A 519 12.01 -7.82 -1.24
N LEU A 520 10.95 -8.57 -0.99
CA LEU A 520 10.67 -9.86 -1.62
C LEU A 520 9.42 -9.74 -2.50
N GLY A 521 9.59 -9.88 -3.80
CA GLY A 521 8.47 -10.00 -4.73
C GLY A 521 7.87 -11.39 -4.67
N THR A 522 6.56 -11.51 -4.44
CA THR A 522 5.87 -12.80 -4.24
C THR A 522 4.66 -12.95 -5.16
N ASN A 523 4.01 -14.12 -5.17
CA ASN A 523 2.74 -14.31 -5.86
C ASN A 523 1.61 -13.40 -5.32
N ARG A 524 1.79 -12.85 -4.12
CA ARG A 524 0.72 -12.11 -3.46
C ARG A 524 1.27 -10.92 -2.69
N GLY A 525 1.66 -9.90 -3.44
CA GLY A 525 2.18 -8.67 -2.86
C GLY A 525 3.69 -8.67 -2.61
N LEU A 526 4.15 -7.60 -2.00
CA LEU A 526 5.54 -7.32 -1.71
C LEU A 526 5.80 -7.47 -0.22
N ILE A 527 6.85 -8.19 0.17
CA ILE A 527 7.20 -8.39 1.58
C ILE A 527 8.49 -7.62 1.90
N LYS A 528 8.46 -6.81 2.95
CA LYS A 528 9.66 -6.24 3.58
C LYS A 528 10.09 -7.14 4.73
N TYR A 529 11.27 -7.72 4.62
CA TYR A 529 11.86 -8.62 5.61
C TYR A 529 13.06 -7.98 6.30
N ASN A 530 13.12 -8.09 7.62
CA ASN A 530 14.24 -7.60 8.42
C ASN A 530 15.18 -8.76 8.78
N PRO A 531 16.39 -8.83 8.19
CA PRO A 531 17.34 -9.91 8.48
C PRO A 531 17.91 -9.93 9.91
N LYS A 532 17.76 -8.82 10.66
CA LYS A 532 18.34 -8.69 12.02
C LYS A 532 17.45 -9.33 13.08
N ASN A 533 16.14 -9.19 12.95
CA ASN A 533 15.17 -9.69 13.93
C ASN A 533 14.15 -10.65 13.34
N THR A 534 14.32 -11.04 12.09
CA THR A 534 13.46 -11.96 11.32
C THR A 534 11.98 -11.53 11.18
N SER A 535 11.67 -10.26 11.45
CA SER A 535 10.31 -9.76 11.26
C SER A 535 10.01 -9.50 9.78
N SER A 536 8.77 -9.69 9.38
CA SER A 536 8.30 -9.40 8.03
C SER A 536 7.01 -8.61 8.04
N HIS A 537 6.84 -7.78 7.01
CA HIS A 537 5.61 -7.03 6.77
C HIS A 537 5.23 -7.13 5.30
N ALA A 538 3.97 -7.50 5.01
CA ALA A 538 3.49 -7.62 3.64
C ALA A 538 2.68 -6.41 3.22
N TYR A 539 2.92 -5.96 2.00
CA TYR A 539 2.23 -4.85 1.35
C TYR A 539 1.41 -5.39 0.17
N TYR A 540 0.14 -5.03 0.15
CA TYR A 540 -0.83 -5.46 -0.85
C TYR A 540 -1.40 -4.26 -1.61
N TYR A 541 -2.45 -4.47 -2.37
CA TYR A 541 -3.15 -3.46 -3.18
C TYR A 541 -3.50 -2.18 -2.38
N ALA A 542 -3.97 -2.32 -1.16
CA ALA A 542 -4.32 -1.19 -0.28
C ALA A 542 -3.12 -0.29 0.06
N ALA A 543 -1.91 -0.85 0.12
CA ALA A 543 -0.67 -0.12 0.33
C ALA A 543 -0.01 0.38 -0.97
N GLY A 544 -0.71 0.29 -2.10
CA GLY A 544 -0.23 0.74 -3.39
C GLY A 544 0.55 -0.29 -4.20
N VAL A 545 0.57 -1.57 -3.81
CA VAL A 545 1.15 -2.66 -4.60
C VAL A 545 0.07 -3.19 -5.56
N GLN A 546 -0.05 -2.57 -6.74
CA GLN A 546 -1.12 -2.87 -7.71
C GLN A 546 -0.73 -3.95 -8.71
N VAL A 547 0.55 -4.24 -8.87
CA VAL A 547 1.04 -5.40 -9.62
C VAL A 547 0.62 -6.64 -8.83
N GLY A 548 -0.19 -7.49 -9.42
CA GLY A 548 -0.83 -8.61 -8.70
C GLY A 548 0.16 -9.69 -8.28
N GLU A 549 0.69 -10.43 -9.24
CA GLU A 549 1.71 -11.46 -9.07
C GLU A 549 3.02 -10.98 -9.68
N PHE A 550 4.12 -11.09 -8.94
CA PHE A 550 5.45 -10.75 -9.44
C PHE A 550 6.01 -11.89 -10.31
N SER A 551 6.91 -11.52 -11.21
CA SER A 551 7.49 -12.45 -12.16
C SER A 551 8.92 -12.83 -11.80
N ASP A 552 9.31 -14.04 -12.16
CA ASP A 552 10.72 -14.45 -12.15
C ASP A 552 11.54 -13.51 -13.04
N ASP A 553 12.79 -13.26 -12.68
CA ASP A 553 13.78 -12.43 -13.39
C ASP A 553 13.44 -10.92 -13.47
N ALA A 554 12.22 -10.50 -13.10
CA ALA A 554 11.73 -9.13 -13.20
C ALA A 554 11.98 -8.30 -11.94
N TYR A 555 13.17 -8.28 -11.41
CA TYR A 555 13.58 -7.45 -10.27
C TYR A 555 14.92 -6.77 -10.53
N TYR A 556 15.02 -5.50 -10.15
CA TYR A 556 16.20 -4.69 -10.48
C TYR A 556 16.41 -3.56 -9.48
N GLN A 557 17.63 -3.36 -9.05
CA GLN A 557 18.03 -2.19 -8.27
C GLN A 557 18.79 -1.21 -9.17
N CYS A 558 18.24 -0.01 -9.29
CA CYS A 558 18.87 1.04 -10.07
C CYS A 558 20.21 1.47 -9.41
N PRO A 559 21.35 1.36 -10.07
CA PRO A 559 22.63 1.74 -9.50
C PRO A 559 22.80 3.25 -9.34
N TYR A 560 22.00 4.03 -10.07
CA TYR A 560 22.08 5.50 -10.07
C TYR A 560 21.22 6.14 -8.98
N THR A 561 20.00 5.63 -8.79
CA THR A 561 19.02 6.22 -7.86
C THR A 561 18.81 5.41 -6.58
N GLY A 562 19.20 4.14 -6.60
CA GLY A 562 18.93 3.18 -5.52
C GLY A 562 17.48 2.69 -5.47
N ARG A 563 16.64 3.06 -6.43
CA ARG A 563 15.25 2.59 -6.56
C ARG A 563 15.20 1.08 -6.79
N LEU A 564 14.20 0.45 -6.21
CA LEU A 564 13.95 -0.98 -6.34
C LEU A 564 12.75 -1.21 -7.26
N PHE A 565 12.96 -1.93 -8.35
CA PHE A 565 11.94 -2.23 -9.35
C PHE A 565 11.51 -3.69 -9.27
N PHE A 566 10.21 -3.94 -9.38
CA PHE A 566 9.62 -5.28 -9.45
C PHE A 566 8.57 -5.34 -10.54
N GLY A 567 8.72 -6.28 -11.47
CA GLY A 567 7.79 -6.52 -12.55
C GLY A 567 6.87 -7.71 -12.29
N GLY A 568 5.71 -7.72 -12.92
CA GLY A 568 4.71 -8.79 -12.78
C GLY A 568 3.68 -8.82 -13.91
N ILE A 569 2.48 -9.32 -13.61
CA ILE A 569 1.49 -9.71 -14.63
C ILE A 569 0.96 -8.53 -15.46
N ASP A 570 0.74 -7.36 -14.87
CA ASP A 570 0.14 -6.21 -15.58
C ASP A 570 1.04 -4.96 -15.56
N GLY A 571 2.32 -5.14 -15.39
CA GLY A 571 3.25 -4.03 -15.37
C GLY A 571 4.35 -4.19 -14.34
N LEU A 572 4.84 -3.07 -13.87
CA LEU A 572 5.87 -3.04 -12.85
C LEU A 572 5.61 -1.94 -11.82
N LEU A 573 6.26 -2.03 -10.69
CA LEU A 573 6.31 -0.98 -9.69
C LEU A 573 7.74 -0.66 -9.30
N TYR A 574 7.96 0.52 -8.75
CA TYR A 574 9.20 0.83 -8.07
C TYR A 574 8.97 1.45 -6.70
N LEU A 575 9.94 1.21 -5.81
CA LEU A 575 10.07 1.83 -4.51
C LEU A 575 11.17 2.88 -4.59
N ASP A 576 10.91 4.07 -4.07
CA ASP A 576 11.95 5.08 -3.90
C ASP A 576 12.96 4.65 -2.85
N LYS A 577 14.18 5.22 -2.90
CA LYS A 577 15.26 4.93 -1.95
C LYS A 577 14.81 5.11 -0.49
N GLU A 578 13.98 6.12 -0.25
CA GLU A 578 13.33 6.36 1.03
C GLU A 578 11.86 5.98 0.92
N VAL A 579 11.57 4.71 1.15
CA VAL A 579 10.17 4.27 1.25
C VAL A 579 9.55 4.92 2.47
N ALA A 580 8.54 5.76 2.24
CA ALA A 580 7.78 6.35 3.33
C ALA A 580 7.27 5.23 4.25
N THR A 581 7.65 5.27 5.51
CA THR A 581 7.10 4.35 6.51
C THR A 581 5.61 4.64 6.65
N ALA A 582 4.78 3.61 6.50
CA ALA A 582 3.38 3.73 6.88
C ALA A 582 3.31 4.20 8.34
N PRO A 583 2.40 5.11 8.70
CA PRO A 583 2.13 5.34 10.10
C PRO A 583 1.84 3.99 10.76
N GLU A 584 2.53 3.69 11.86
CA GLU A 584 2.32 2.45 12.59
C GLU A 584 0.86 2.41 13.05
N PHE A 585 0.10 1.52 12.45
CA PHE A 585 -1.27 1.26 12.85
C PHE A 585 -1.26 0.12 13.86
N TYR A 586 -1.63 0.45 15.09
CA TYR A 586 -1.85 -0.55 16.13
C TYR A 586 -3.36 -0.82 16.22
N PRO A 587 -3.85 -1.95 15.69
CA PRO A 587 -5.26 -2.28 15.80
C PRO A 587 -5.61 -2.52 17.27
N ASN A 588 -6.71 -1.93 17.73
CA ASN A 588 -7.29 -2.31 19.01
C ASN A 588 -7.85 -3.73 18.88
N ILE A 589 -7.17 -4.69 19.50
CA ILE A 589 -7.62 -6.08 19.53
C ILE A 589 -8.61 -6.24 20.68
N LEU A 590 -9.88 -6.48 20.37
CA LEU A 590 -10.90 -6.82 21.33
C LEU A 590 -11.14 -8.33 21.31
N LEU A 591 -10.81 -8.99 22.41
CA LEU A 591 -11.21 -10.37 22.64
C LEU A 591 -12.71 -10.41 22.97
N ARG A 592 -13.55 -10.72 21.98
CA ARG A 592 -15.01 -10.77 22.15
C ARG A 592 -15.49 -12.10 22.70
N LYS A 593 -14.74 -13.16 22.47
CA LYS A 593 -15.20 -14.51 22.80
C LYS A 593 -14.01 -15.46 22.93
N LEU A 594 -13.94 -16.17 24.03
CA LEU A 594 -13.01 -17.28 24.23
C LEU A 594 -13.79 -18.60 24.21
N MET A 595 -13.35 -19.55 23.38
CA MET A 595 -13.96 -20.87 23.29
C MET A 595 -12.92 -21.94 23.65
N ILE A 596 -13.19 -22.76 24.62
CA ILE A 596 -12.38 -23.93 24.96
C ILE A 596 -13.26 -25.19 24.78
N GLY A 597 -12.85 -26.14 23.92
CA GLY A 597 -13.60 -27.37 23.66
C GLY A 597 -15.04 -27.14 23.21
N ARG A 598 -15.31 -26.10 22.39
CA ARG A 598 -16.64 -25.65 21.91
C ARG A 598 -17.56 -25.03 22.98
N LYS A 599 -17.07 -24.81 24.20
CA LYS A 599 -17.80 -24.08 25.23
C LYS A 599 -17.27 -22.64 25.30
N GLU A 600 -18.19 -21.71 25.42
CA GLU A 600 -17.85 -20.30 25.67
C GLU A 600 -17.37 -20.12 27.09
N VAL A 601 -16.24 -19.46 27.26
CA VAL A 601 -15.62 -19.18 28.56
C VAL A 601 -15.77 -17.71 28.84
N ASN A 602 -16.45 -17.34 29.93
CA ASN A 602 -16.53 -15.96 30.37
C ASN A 602 -15.21 -15.56 31.04
N LEU A 603 -14.73 -14.35 30.71
CA LEU A 603 -13.58 -13.75 31.39
C LEU A 603 -13.97 -13.49 32.85
N GLY A 604 -13.49 -14.32 33.77
CA GLY A 604 -13.83 -14.24 35.20
C GLY A 604 -14.25 -15.59 35.81
N ASP A 605 -14.55 -16.57 35.00
CA ASP A 605 -14.80 -17.93 35.48
C ASP A 605 -13.47 -18.60 35.81
N TYR A 606 -13.29 -18.94 37.07
CA TYR A 606 -12.17 -19.77 37.49
C TYR A 606 -12.50 -21.23 37.13
N TYR A 607 -11.75 -21.83 36.22
CA TYR A 607 -11.77 -23.26 36.00
C TYR A 607 -10.89 -23.93 37.06
N THR A 608 -11.51 -24.59 38.00
CA THR A 608 -10.82 -25.62 38.79
C THR A 608 -10.93 -26.92 38.01
N ASP A 609 -9.82 -27.64 37.87
CA ASP A 609 -9.69 -28.94 37.20
C ASP A 609 -10.70 -29.97 37.72
#